data_a80eabfd88ca7631734ad9ec2df2b199
#
_entry.id   a80eabfd88ca7631734ad9ec2df2b199
#
_cell.length_a   1.000
_cell.length_b   1.000
_cell.length_c   1.000
_cell.angle_alpha   90.00
_cell.angle_beta   90.00
_cell.angle_gamma   90.00
#
_symmetry.space_group_name_H-M   'P 1'
#
loop_
_entity.id
_entity.type
_entity.pdbx_description
1 polymer ?
#
loop_
_entity_poly.entity_id
_entity_poly.type
_entity_poly.pdbx_seq_one_letter_code
_entity_poly.pdbx_strand_id
1 'polypeptide(L)'
;MQLSQNETNVDAYEVPAIFTSLDLELNQPSGKIIQIGAAVGRLMTGDILETFSCFIKIDEPLDEQIIKLTGITEFDLASGLSLEEGYLQLASIHIKHKAFMNPIVWGGGDSLAIRHELESRDPDFFKEHNFCFGRRWIDIKTIYQMYRFANGLKMQSGLSKSLGRFGLQFKGKKHNALDDAVNTFRLASKLLERLKD
;
A
#
# COMPACT_ATOMS: atom_id res chain seq x y z
N MET A 1 29.15 39.85 -28.61
CA MET A 1 27.71 39.64 -28.48
C MET A 1 27.53 38.40 -27.60
N GLN A 2 27.41 38.66 -26.29
CA GLN A 2 27.27 37.56 -25.30
C GLN A 2 25.80 37.17 -25.25
N LEU A 3 25.53 35.89 -25.56
CA LEU A 3 24.23 35.30 -25.32
C LEU A 3 24.11 35.00 -23.82
N SER A 4 23.24 35.72 -23.15
CA SER A 4 22.87 35.44 -21.76
C SER A 4 22.13 34.09 -21.73
N GLN A 5 22.69 33.13 -21.05
CA GLN A 5 21.98 31.92 -20.66
C GLN A 5 20.91 32.29 -19.64
N ASN A 6 19.68 32.45 -20.08
CA ASN A 6 18.52 32.39 -19.18
C ASN A 6 18.38 30.92 -18.71
N GLU A 7 18.96 30.63 -17.58
CA GLU A 7 18.57 29.44 -16.82
C GLU A 7 17.10 29.63 -16.44
N THR A 8 16.21 28.99 -17.17
CA THR A 8 14.82 28.82 -16.75
C THR A 8 14.83 28.05 -15.43
N ASN A 9 14.56 28.76 -14.36
CA ASN A 9 14.28 28.20 -13.04
C ASN A 9 13.03 27.34 -13.20
N VAL A 10 13.23 26.06 -13.53
CA VAL A 10 12.16 25.07 -13.49
C VAL A 10 11.85 24.95 -12.02
N ASP A 11 10.69 25.46 -11.61
CA ASP A 11 10.17 25.28 -10.26
C ASP A 11 10.42 23.85 -9.83
N ALA A 12 11.35 23.66 -8.90
CA ALA A 12 11.68 22.35 -8.37
C ALA A 12 10.43 21.89 -7.61
N TYR A 13 9.62 21.05 -8.25
CA TYR A 13 8.55 20.35 -7.57
C TYR A 13 9.17 19.63 -6.38
N GLU A 14 8.79 20.02 -5.16
CA GLU A 14 9.24 19.30 -3.98
C GLU A 14 8.85 17.83 -4.14
N VAL A 15 9.85 16.96 -4.23
CA VAL A 15 9.62 15.53 -4.33
C VAL A 15 8.93 15.08 -3.05
N PRO A 16 7.77 14.44 -3.13
CA PRO A 16 7.08 13.98 -1.93
C PRO A 16 8.01 13.12 -1.09
N ALA A 17 8.24 13.52 0.16
CA ALA A 17 9.17 12.81 1.04
C ALA A 17 8.51 11.62 1.75
N ILE A 18 7.20 11.71 1.99
CA ILE A 18 6.42 10.75 2.80
C ILE A 18 5.39 10.03 1.92
N PHE A 19 5.34 8.70 2.07
CA PHE A 19 4.43 7.83 1.35
C PHE A 19 3.72 6.88 2.31
N THR A 20 2.52 6.47 1.94
CA THR A 20 1.79 5.38 2.57
C THR A 20 1.93 4.14 1.71
N SER A 21 2.41 3.03 2.26
CA SER A 21 2.24 1.71 1.68
C SER A 21 1.03 1.05 2.31
N LEU A 22 0.21 0.36 1.51
CA LEU A 22 -1.04 -0.23 1.93
C LEU A 22 -1.16 -1.64 1.37
N ASP A 23 -1.77 -2.51 2.14
CA ASP A 23 -2.14 -3.87 1.76
C ASP A 23 -3.47 -4.26 2.41
N LEU A 24 -4.23 -5.12 1.74
CA LEU A 24 -5.54 -5.59 2.18
C LEU A 24 -5.57 -7.12 2.18
N GLU A 25 -6.16 -7.72 3.23
CA GLU A 25 -6.58 -9.11 3.16
C GLU A 25 -8.08 -9.18 2.85
N LEU A 26 -8.43 -10.10 1.95
CA LEU A 26 -9.79 -10.21 1.41
C LEU A 26 -10.36 -11.59 1.66
N ASN A 27 -11.62 -11.66 2.11
CA ASN A 27 -12.36 -12.93 2.15
C ASN A 27 -12.72 -13.42 0.75
N GLN A 28 -12.90 -14.68 0.57
CA GLN A 28 -13.26 -15.31 -0.69
C GLN A 28 -14.58 -16.06 -0.58
N PRO A 29 -15.38 -16.19 -1.65
CA PRO A 29 -15.19 -15.58 -2.97
C PRO A 29 -15.70 -14.12 -3.07
N SER A 30 -16.23 -13.56 -1.99
CA SER A 30 -16.90 -12.24 -1.97
C SER A 30 -15.98 -11.08 -2.29
N GLY A 31 -14.69 -11.17 -1.94
CA GLY A 31 -13.73 -10.08 -2.02
C GLY A 31 -13.89 -9.03 -0.91
N LYS A 32 -14.70 -9.30 0.15
CA LYS A 32 -14.85 -8.38 1.28
C LYS A 32 -13.55 -8.20 2.03
N ILE A 33 -13.23 -6.97 2.38
CA ILE A 33 -12.04 -6.62 3.15
C ILE A 33 -12.18 -7.13 4.58
N ILE A 34 -11.19 -7.88 5.05
CA ILE A 34 -11.13 -8.44 6.41
C ILE A 34 -9.98 -7.88 7.24
N GLN A 35 -8.96 -7.31 6.60
CA GLN A 35 -7.88 -6.59 7.28
C GLN A 35 -7.35 -5.46 6.40
N ILE A 36 -7.05 -4.32 7.03
CA ILE A 36 -6.32 -3.22 6.43
C ILE A 36 -4.96 -3.12 7.14
N GLY A 37 -3.88 -3.03 6.38
CA GLY A 37 -2.54 -2.79 6.88
C GLY A 37 -1.87 -1.64 6.14
N ALA A 38 -1.18 -0.75 6.87
CA ALA A 38 -0.47 0.36 6.26
C ALA A 38 0.82 0.72 7.01
N ALA A 39 1.79 1.22 6.25
CA ALA A 39 3.00 1.82 6.77
C ALA A 39 3.22 3.19 6.12
N VAL A 40 3.38 4.22 6.94
CA VAL A 40 3.66 5.59 6.48
C VAL A 40 5.11 5.92 6.80
N GLY A 41 5.87 6.44 5.84
CA GLY A 41 7.28 6.68 6.05
C GLY A 41 7.97 7.52 4.97
N ARG A 42 9.26 7.79 5.19
CA ARG A 42 10.14 8.47 4.24
C ARG A 42 10.70 7.48 3.24
N LEU A 43 10.20 7.52 2.00
CA LEU A 43 10.56 6.53 1.00
C LEU A 43 12.06 6.56 0.64
N MET A 44 12.66 7.75 0.62
CA MET A 44 14.07 7.95 0.26
C MET A 44 15.06 7.35 1.28
N THR A 45 14.69 7.32 2.56
CA THR A 45 15.54 6.78 3.64
C THR A 45 15.10 5.38 4.09
N GLY A 46 13.88 4.98 3.76
CA GLY A 46 13.26 3.74 4.21
C GLY A 46 12.73 3.79 5.66
N ASP A 47 12.72 4.98 6.28
CA ASP A 47 12.23 5.15 7.65
C ASP A 47 10.71 5.06 7.69
N ILE A 48 10.18 4.14 8.48
CA ILE A 48 8.75 4.05 8.79
C ILE A 48 8.48 4.93 10.01
N LEU A 49 7.55 5.88 9.86
CA LEU A 49 7.17 6.85 10.89
C LEU A 49 5.99 6.36 11.72
N GLU A 50 5.03 5.70 11.08
CA GLU A 50 3.83 5.19 11.72
C GLU A 50 3.30 3.98 10.97
N THR A 51 2.67 3.07 11.69
CA THR A 51 2.00 1.90 11.11
C THR A 51 0.55 1.85 11.56
N PHE A 52 -0.30 1.24 10.76
CA PHE A 52 -1.71 1.05 11.06
C PHE A 52 -2.13 -0.37 10.70
N SER A 53 -2.95 -0.98 11.54
CA SER A 53 -3.63 -2.24 11.22
C SER A 53 -4.96 -2.33 11.95
N CYS A 54 -5.98 -2.79 11.25
CA CYS A 54 -7.25 -3.14 11.84
C CYS A 54 -7.89 -4.33 11.13
N PHE A 55 -8.65 -5.12 11.87
CA PHE A 55 -9.57 -6.10 11.31
C PHE A 55 -10.90 -5.42 10.97
N ILE A 56 -11.56 -5.90 9.93
CA ILE A 56 -12.84 -5.37 9.45
C ILE A 56 -13.93 -6.41 9.66
N LYS A 57 -15.01 -6.01 10.29
CA LYS A 57 -16.22 -6.84 10.44
C LYS A 57 -16.86 -7.12 9.10
N ILE A 58 -17.18 -8.37 8.85
CA ILE A 58 -17.98 -8.81 7.71
C ILE A 58 -19.20 -9.57 8.22
N ASP A 59 -20.23 -9.65 7.40
CA ASP A 59 -21.52 -10.29 7.70
C ASP A 59 -21.65 -11.67 7.03
N GLU A 60 -20.54 -12.33 6.79
CA GLU A 60 -20.44 -13.65 6.17
C GLU A 60 -19.33 -14.47 6.82
N PRO A 61 -19.38 -15.81 6.75
CA PRO A 61 -18.32 -16.65 7.29
C PRO A 61 -17.01 -16.47 6.51
N LEU A 62 -15.89 -16.63 7.23
CA LEU A 62 -14.57 -16.66 6.61
C LEU A 62 -14.39 -17.94 5.79
N ASP A 63 -13.81 -17.80 4.60
CA ASP A 63 -13.37 -18.92 3.78
C ASP A 63 -12.23 -19.70 4.48
N GLU A 64 -12.32 -21.04 4.49
CA GLU A 64 -11.33 -21.89 5.15
C GLU A 64 -9.91 -21.74 4.58
N GLN A 65 -9.77 -21.44 3.28
CA GLN A 65 -8.46 -21.23 2.67
C GLN A 65 -7.88 -19.90 3.10
N ILE A 66 -8.71 -18.86 3.28
CA ILE A 66 -8.30 -17.57 3.79
C ILE A 66 -7.87 -17.70 5.26
N ILE A 67 -8.60 -18.42 6.10
CA ILE A 67 -8.18 -18.71 7.48
C ILE A 67 -6.80 -19.40 7.49
N LYS A 68 -6.59 -20.41 6.65
CA LYS A 68 -5.30 -21.13 6.57
C LYS A 68 -4.16 -20.25 6.07
N LEU A 69 -4.45 -19.33 5.15
CA LEU A 69 -3.47 -18.44 4.51
C LEU A 69 -3.06 -17.30 5.44
N THR A 70 -4.04 -16.56 5.96
CA THR A 70 -3.85 -15.36 6.77
C THR A 70 -3.71 -15.67 8.26
N GLY A 71 -4.41 -16.70 8.72
CA GLY A 71 -4.59 -17.04 10.14
C GLY A 71 -5.56 -16.10 10.86
N ILE A 72 -6.30 -15.26 10.12
CA ILE A 72 -7.38 -14.43 10.66
C ILE A 72 -8.54 -15.35 11.03
N THR A 73 -9.18 -15.09 12.17
CA THR A 73 -10.28 -15.88 12.70
C THR A 73 -11.56 -15.05 12.82
N GLU A 74 -12.72 -15.75 12.94
CA GLU A 74 -13.99 -15.07 13.23
C GLU A 74 -13.94 -14.25 14.52
N PHE A 75 -13.13 -14.66 15.49
CA PHE A 75 -12.93 -13.92 16.74
C PHE A 75 -12.23 -12.57 16.50
N ASP A 76 -11.22 -12.55 15.62
CA ASP A 76 -10.52 -11.32 15.25
C ASP A 76 -11.49 -10.33 14.58
N LEU A 77 -12.34 -10.83 13.66
CA LEU A 77 -13.31 -10.00 12.96
C LEU A 77 -14.42 -9.50 13.88
N ALA A 78 -14.87 -10.31 14.84
CA ALA A 78 -15.93 -9.92 15.77
C ALA A 78 -15.59 -8.67 16.59
N SER A 79 -14.30 -8.46 16.88
CA SER A 79 -13.76 -7.27 17.57
C SER A 79 -13.29 -6.17 16.62
N GLY A 80 -13.37 -6.40 15.30
CA GLY A 80 -12.92 -5.46 14.28
C GLY A 80 -13.75 -4.18 14.19
N LEU A 81 -13.33 -3.29 13.33
CA LEU A 81 -14.03 -2.04 12.99
C LEU A 81 -15.03 -2.27 11.85
N SER A 82 -15.93 -1.31 11.61
CA SER A 82 -16.56 -1.21 10.30
C SER A 82 -15.53 -0.80 9.26
N LEU A 83 -15.81 -1.03 7.99
CA LEU A 83 -14.88 -0.63 6.91
C LEU A 83 -14.70 0.90 6.88
N GLU A 84 -15.77 1.63 7.12
CA GLU A 84 -15.81 3.08 7.17
C GLU A 84 -14.91 3.62 8.30
N GLU A 85 -15.04 3.06 9.51
CA GLU A 85 -14.19 3.41 10.67
C GLU A 85 -12.72 3.10 10.39
N GLY A 86 -12.42 1.91 9.85
CA GLY A 86 -11.06 1.50 9.48
C GLY A 86 -10.45 2.43 8.45
N TYR A 87 -11.22 2.78 7.41
CA TYR A 87 -10.78 3.73 6.40
C TYR A 87 -10.53 5.13 6.98
N LEU A 88 -11.43 5.66 7.82
CA LEU A 88 -11.26 6.99 8.41
C LEU A 88 -10.02 7.08 9.31
N GLN A 89 -9.72 6.03 10.07
CA GLN A 89 -8.49 5.97 10.86
C GLN A 89 -7.24 5.96 9.96
N LEU A 90 -7.24 5.14 8.91
CA LEU A 90 -6.16 5.12 7.92
C LEU A 90 -5.99 6.50 7.24
N ALA A 91 -7.09 7.12 6.80
CA ALA A 91 -7.10 8.44 6.18
C ALA A 91 -6.53 9.51 7.13
N SER A 92 -6.90 9.46 8.41
CA SER A 92 -6.36 10.38 9.43
C SER A 92 -4.83 10.30 9.54
N ILE A 93 -4.27 9.09 9.57
CA ILE A 93 -2.81 8.89 9.61
C ILE A 93 -2.15 9.39 8.33
N HIS A 94 -2.71 9.06 7.16
CA HIS A 94 -2.21 9.53 5.87
C HIS A 94 -2.15 11.05 5.79
N ILE A 95 -3.23 11.73 6.19
CA ILE A 95 -3.35 13.20 6.18
C ILE A 95 -2.41 13.82 7.23
N LYS A 96 -2.35 13.28 8.45
CA LYS A 96 -1.47 13.74 9.54
C LYS A 96 -0.02 13.85 9.08
N HIS A 97 0.45 12.87 8.32
CA HIS A 97 1.82 12.85 7.81
C HIS A 97 1.99 13.60 6.49
N LYS A 98 0.93 14.20 5.93
CA LYS A 98 0.96 14.82 4.60
C LYS A 98 1.57 13.89 3.54
N ALA A 99 1.21 12.61 3.61
CA ALA A 99 1.74 11.62 2.70
C ALA A 99 1.27 11.87 1.26
N PHE A 100 2.10 11.45 0.30
CA PHE A 100 1.75 11.60 -1.11
C PHE A 100 0.42 10.90 -1.43
N MET A 101 -0.45 11.58 -2.15
CA MET A 101 -1.84 11.15 -2.39
C MET A 101 -2.01 9.76 -2.99
N ASN A 102 -1.01 9.23 -3.72
CA ASN A 102 -1.10 7.91 -4.33
C ASN A 102 -0.32 6.89 -3.49
N PRO A 103 -0.99 5.99 -2.76
CA PRO A 103 -0.33 4.96 -1.97
C PRO A 103 0.50 3.99 -2.81
N ILE A 104 1.43 3.34 -2.14
CA ILE A 104 2.27 2.27 -2.65
C ILE A 104 1.60 0.93 -2.32
N VAL A 105 1.54 -0.01 -3.28
CA VAL A 105 0.96 -1.35 -3.11
C VAL A 105 1.84 -2.42 -3.77
N TRP A 106 1.65 -3.67 -3.38
CA TRP A 106 2.25 -4.83 -4.03
C TRP A 106 1.23 -5.54 -4.92
N GLY A 107 0.99 -4.98 -6.10
CA GLY A 107 0.00 -5.45 -7.07
C GLY A 107 -1.24 -4.55 -7.13
N GLY A 108 -2.07 -4.73 -8.14
CA GLY A 108 -3.04 -3.73 -8.58
C GLY A 108 -4.49 -3.92 -8.13
N GLY A 109 -4.80 -4.59 -7.03
CA GLY A 109 -6.18 -4.88 -6.62
C GLY A 109 -6.74 -3.97 -5.54
N ASP A 110 -5.90 -3.56 -4.58
CA ASP A 110 -6.32 -2.92 -3.33
C ASP A 110 -7.06 -1.60 -3.52
N SER A 111 -6.64 -0.78 -4.49
CA SER A 111 -7.26 0.51 -4.76
C SER A 111 -8.71 0.39 -5.23
N LEU A 112 -9.00 -0.65 -6.02
CA LEU A 112 -10.34 -0.95 -6.50
C LEU A 112 -11.18 -1.59 -5.41
N ALA A 113 -10.60 -2.53 -4.64
CA ALA A 113 -11.28 -3.24 -3.57
C ALA A 113 -11.81 -2.28 -2.52
N ILE A 114 -10.96 -1.42 -1.94
CA ILE A 114 -11.37 -0.50 -0.87
C ILE A 114 -12.39 0.53 -1.35
N ARG A 115 -12.20 1.08 -2.56
CA ARG A 115 -13.13 2.05 -3.13
C ARG A 115 -14.49 1.40 -3.40
N HIS A 116 -14.50 0.28 -4.11
CA HIS A 116 -15.73 -0.40 -4.52
C HIS A 116 -16.53 -0.86 -3.30
N GLU A 117 -15.86 -1.41 -2.28
CA GLU A 117 -16.56 -1.91 -1.10
C GLU A 117 -17.14 -0.75 -0.26
N LEU A 118 -16.41 0.36 -0.07
CA LEU A 118 -16.94 1.55 0.58
C LEU A 118 -18.16 2.12 -0.18
N GLU A 119 -18.06 2.27 -1.50
CA GLU A 119 -19.16 2.75 -2.34
C GLU A 119 -20.39 1.84 -2.30
N SER A 120 -20.17 0.52 -2.20
CA SER A 120 -21.28 -0.45 -2.14
C SER A 120 -21.99 -0.50 -0.79
N ARG A 121 -21.25 -0.24 0.30
CA ARG A 121 -21.82 -0.21 1.65
C ARG A 121 -22.54 1.10 1.94
N ASP A 122 -21.94 2.21 1.57
CA ASP A 122 -22.48 3.55 1.76
C ASP A 122 -22.20 4.42 0.53
N PRO A 123 -23.15 4.54 -0.41
CA PRO A 123 -22.98 5.36 -1.62
C PRO A 123 -22.76 6.84 -1.35
N ASP A 124 -23.16 7.34 -0.19
CA ASP A 124 -23.00 8.74 0.20
C ASP A 124 -21.69 9.01 0.97
N PHE A 125 -21.00 7.95 1.41
CA PHE A 125 -19.77 8.04 2.19
C PHE A 125 -18.71 8.97 1.58
N PHE A 126 -18.49 8.87 0.27
CA PHE A 126 -17.52 9.72 -0.41
C PHE A 126 -17.98 11.16 -0.60
N LYS A 127 -19.28 11.42 -0.57
CA LYS A 127 -19.82 12.79 -0.61
C LYS A 127 -19.56 13.50 0.72
N GLU A 128 -19.63 12.76 1.83
CA GLU A 128 -19.46 13.29 3.18
C GLU A 128 -18.00 13.37 3.61
N HIS A 129 -17.17 12.38 3.23
CA HIS A 129 -15.82 12.21 3.79
C HIS A 129 -14.67 12.42 2.82
N ASN A 130 -14.91 12.59 1.53
CA ASN A 130 -13.91 12.69 0.46
C ASN A 130 -12.86 11.57 0.50
N PHE A 131 -12.72 10.80 -0.55
CA PHE A 131 -11.68 9.76 -0.60
C PHE A 131 -10.29 10.42 -0.66
N CYS A 132 -9.48 10.24 0.40
CA CYS A 132 -8.19 10.95 0.56
C CYS A 132 -7.10 10.45 -0.40
N PHE A 133 -7.25 9.26 -0.95
CA PHE A 133 -6.25 8.69 -1.86
C PHE A 133 -6.53 9.06 -3.31
N GLY A 134 -5.47 9.33 -4.06
CA GLY A 134 -5.53 9.54 -5.50
C GLY A 134 -5.93 8.26 -6.26
N ARG A 135 -6.10 8.40 -7.58
CA ARG A 135 -6.53 7.30 -8.45
C ARG A 135 -5.39 6.44 -9.01
N ARG A 136 -4.14 6.93 -8.94
CA ARG A 136 -2.96 6.30 -9.56
C ARG A 136 -2.04 5.74 -8.51
N TRP A 137 -2.45 4.66 -7.87
CA TRP A 137 -1.63 3.99 -6.87
C TRP A 137 -0.36 3.42 -7.50
N ILE A 138 0.72 3.38 -6.74
CA ILE A 138 2.05 3.00 -7.21
C ILE A 138 2.21 1.49 -6.99
N ASP A 139 2.03 0.72 -8.05
CA ASP A 139 2.25 -0.74 -8.02
C ASP A 139 3.74 -1.07 -8.10
N ILE A 140 4.33 -1.35 -6.95
CA ILE A 140 5.75 -1.70 -6.81
C ILE A 140 6.07 -3.04 -7.50
N LYS A 141 5.13 -3.96 -7.58
CA LYS A 141 5.33 -5.22 -8.30
C LYS A 141 5.56 -4.97 -9.78
N THR A 142 4.80 -4.09 -10.39
CA THR A 142 4.98 -3.70 -11.80
C THR A 142 6.31 -2.99 -12.01
N ILE A 143 6.68 -2.01 -11.17
CA ILE A 143 7.96 -1.31 -11.26
C ILE A 143 9.13 -2.28 -11.07
N TYR A 144 9.02 -3.20 -10.11
CA TYR A 144 10.02 -4.24 -9.89
C TYR A 144 10.18 -5.18 -11.08
N GLN A 145 9.09 -5.54 -11.76
CA GLN A 145 9.16 -6.34 -12.97
C GLN A 145 9.88 -5.60 -14.10
N MET A 146 9.60 -4.31 -14.28
CA MET A 146 10.30 -3.48 -15.28
C MET A 146 11.81 -3.38 -14.95
N TYR A 147 12.17 -3.17 -13.66
CA TYR A 147 13.57 -3.21 -13.23
C TYR A 147 14.22 -4.55 -13.58
N ARG A 148 13.56 -5.68 -13.31
CA ARG A 148 14.08 -7.01 -13.66
C ARG A 148 14.29 -7.17 -15.15
N PHE A 149 13.31 -6.77 -15.94
CA PHE A 149 13.38 -6.84 -17.39
C PHE A 149 14.56 -6.02 -17.93
N ALA A 150 14.73 -4.78 -17.47
CA ALA A 150 15.84 -3.92 -17.87
C ALA A 150 17.22 -4.52 -17.52
N ASN A 151 17.30 -5.38 -16.48
CA ASN A 151 18.53 -6.06 -16.08
C ASN A 151 18.65 -7.50 -16.62
N GLY A 152 17.86 -7.89 -17.63
CA GLY A 152 17.93 -9.21 -18.25
C GLY A 152 17.54 -10.37 -17.32
N LEU A 153 16.76 -10.12 -16.27
CA LEU A 153 16.37 -11.11 -15.26
C LEU A 153 14.97 -11.67 -15.58
N LYS A 154 14.77 -12.96 -15.27
CA LYS A 154 13.45 -13.59 -15.40
C LYS A 154 12.41 -12.93 -14.51
N MET A 155 11.15 -12.85 -14.99
CA MET A 155 10.02 -12.37 -14.21
C MET A 155 9.87 -13.16 -12.89
N GLN A 156 9.48 -12.46 -11.82
CA GLN A 156 9.32 -13.04 -10.48
C GLN A 156 8.18 -12.31 -9.77
N SER A 157 7.28 -13.03 -9.11
CA SER A 157 6.01 -12.47 -8.65
C SER A 157 5.84 -12.32 -7.13
N GLY A 158 6.59 -13.01 -6.29
CA GLY A 158 6.36 -13.00 -4.84
C GLY A 158 7.14 -11.90 -4.10
N LEU A 159 6.46 -11.13 -3.22
CA LEU A 159 7.07 -10.06 -2.40
C LEU A 159 8.31 -10.54 -1.64
N SER A 160 8.21 -11.66 -0.91
CA SER A 160 9.31 -12.23 -0.12
C SER A 160 10.56 -12.57 -0.97
N LYS A 161 10.35 -13.12 -2.19
CA LYS A 161 11.46 -13.40 -3.10
C LYS A 161 12.07 -12.12 -3.67
N SER A 162 11.23 -11.09 -3.88
CA SER A 162 11.67 -9.79 -4.38
C SER A 162 12.53 -9.05 -3.36
N LEU A 163 12.16 -9.10 -2.08
CA LEU A 163 12.98 -8.59 -0.97
C LEU A 163 14.36 -9.25 -0.93
N GLY A 164 14.41 -10.59 -1.06
CA GLY A 164 15.68 -11.34 -1.05
C GLY A 164 16.66 -10.88 -2.14
N ARG A 165 16.18 -10.39 -3.28
CA ARG A 165 17.04 -9.82 -4.35
C ARG A 165 17.81 -8.58 -3.89
N PHE A 166 17.27 -7.82 -2.94
CA PHE A 166 17.91 -6.64 -2.35
C PHE A 166 18.57 -6.92 -1.00
N GLY A 167 18.78 -8.20 -0.66
CA GLY A 167 19.38 -8.61 0.62
C GLY A 167 18.47 -8.39 1.82
N LEU A 168 17.17 -8.17 1.59
CA LEU A 168 16.18 -7.97 2.64
C LEU A 168 15.50 -9.30 2.98
N GLN A 169 15.34 -9.56 4.27
CA GLN A 169 14.46 -10.62 4.76
C GLN A 169 13.05 -10.06 4.97
N PHE A 170 12.04 -10.90 4.74
CA PHE A 170 10.64 -10.58 5.07
C PHE A 170 10.53 -10.44 6.59
N LYS A 171 9.93 -9.35 7.07
CA LYS A 171 9.66 -9.10 8.49
C LYS A 171 8.21 -9.45 8.81
N GLY A 172 7.98 -10.18 9.88
CA GLY A 172 6.64 -10.57 10.32
C GLY A 172 6.08 -11.79 9.58
N LYS A 173 4.76 -11.86 9.47
CA LYS A 173 3.99 -12.97 8.90
C LYS A 173 3.48 -12.60 7.51
N LYS A 174 3.73 -13.46 6.51
CA LYS A 174 3.15 -13.30 5.17
C LYS A 174 1.64 -13.43 5.24
N HIS A 175 0.95 -12.72 4.36
CA HIS A 175 -0.50 -12.66 4.36
C HIS A 175 -1.06 -12.10 5.69
N ASN A 176 -0.37 -11.13 6.24
CA ASN A 176 -0.84 -10.19 7.23
C ASN A 176 -0.69 -8.81 6.62
N ALA A 177 -1.78 -8.09 6.45
CA ALA A 177 -1.82 -6.84 5.70
C ALA A 177 -0.79 -5.81 6.19
N LEU A 178 -0.58 -5.69 7.52
CA LEU A 178 0.44 -4.77 8.05
C LEU A 178 1.86 -5.21 7.65
N ASP A 179 2.17 -6.49 7.83
CA ASP A 179 3.50 -7.00 7.53
C ASP A 179 3.80 -6.91 6.03
N ASP A 180 2.81 -7.20 5.17
CA ASP A 180 2.95 -7.08 3.72
C ASP A 180 3.11 -5.60 3.30
N ALA A 181 2.35 -4.65 3.87
CA ALA A 181 2.52 -3.22 3.65
C ALA A 181 3.92 -2.72 4.08
N VAL A 182 4.40 -3.12 5.27
CA VAL A 182 5.76 -2.79 5.76
C VAL A 182 6.84 -3.31 4.81
N ASN A 183 6.71 -4.56 4.35
CA ASN A 183 7.69 -5.16 3.45
C ASN A 183 7.63 -4.56 2.04
N THR A 184 6.45 -4.19 1.56
CA THR A 184 6.27 -3.47 0.30
C THR A 184 6.94 -2.08 0.37
N PHE A 185 6.76 -1.34 1.48
CA PHE A 185 7.45 -0.07 1.70
C PHE A 185 8.98 -0.21 1.67
N ARG A 186 9.51 -1.22 2.38
CA ARG A 186 10.96 -1.50 2.42
C ARG A 186 11.52 -1.87 1.05
N LEU A 187 10.77 -2.66 0.28
CA LEU A 187 11.16 -3.01 -1.09
C LEU A 187 11.12 -1.79 -2.01
N ALA A 188 10.08 -0.96 -1.91
CA ALA A 188 9.95 0.27 -2.69
C ALA A 188 11.12 1.23 -2.45
N SER A 189 11.52 1.43 -1.18
CA SER A 189 12.69 2.24 -0.82
C SER A 189 13.98 1.70 -1.45
N LYS A 190 14.23 0.40 -1.37
CA LYS A 190 15.42 -0.23 -1.97
C LYS A 190 15.41 -0.23 -3.50
N LEU A 191 14.23 -0.38 -4.10
CA LEU A 191 14.08 -0.29 -5.54
C LEU A 191 14.38 1.15 -6.02
N LEU A 192 13.89 2.16 -5.30
CA LEU A 192 14.14 3.56 -5.62
C LEU A 192 15.64 3.92 -5.56
N GLU A 193 16.40 3.36 -4.61
CA GLU A 193 17.86 3.50 -4.56
C GLU A 193 18.52 3.02 -5.86
N ARG A 194 18.00 1.94 -6.48
CA ARG A 194 18.53 1.36 -7.71
C ARG A 194 18.07 2.06 -8.99
N LEU A 195 17.08 2.91 -8.91
CA LEU A 195 16.57 3.67 -10.06
C LEU A 195 17.22 5.06 -10.19
N LYS A 196 18.14 5.42 -9.25
CA LYS A 196 18.88 6.69 -9.28
C LYS A 196 20.15 6.64 -10.13
N ASP A 197 20.64 5.43 -10.41
CA ASP A 197 21.84 5.18 -11.23
C ASP A 197 21.43 4.90 -12.68
#